data_eda67029fa3912f04a03283c2fb03706
#
_entry.id   eda67029fa3912f04a03283c2fb03706
#
_cell.length_a   1.000
_cell.length_b   1.000
_cell.length_c   1.000
_cell.angle_alpha   90.00
_cell.angle_beta   90.00
_cell.angle_gamma   90.00
#
_symmetry.space_group_name_H-M   'P 1'
#
loop_
_entity.id
_entity.type
_entity.pdbx_description
1 polymer ?
#
loop_
_entity_poly.entity_id
_entity_poly.type
_entity_poly.pdbx_seq_one_letter_code
_entity_poly.pdbx_strand_id
1 'polypeptide(L)' 'METKTNHDYTRRNRFTGESIELTKEEAEKHDKIFYHEALATLEDKELGTGGSKHWQEMRNLLDWFMKNNAKAYMVLLD' A
#
# COMPACT_ATOMS: atom_id res chain seq x y z
N MET A 1 -7.98 -0.87 26.72
CA MET A 1 -7.34 -0.73 26.42
C MET A 1 -6.91 0.20 25.83
N GLU A 2 -6.36 0.66 25.50
CA GLU A 2 -6.05 1.68 25.09
C GLU A 2 -5.96 1.72 23.81
N THR A 3 -6.47 2.58 23.27
CA THR A 3 -6.39 2.70 22.02
C THR A 3 -5.20 3.28 21.79
N LYS A 4 -4.48 2.87 21.06
CA LYS A 4 -3.38 3.45 20.79
C LYS A 4 -3.34 3.88 19.48
N THR A 5 -2.88 4.95 19.23
CA THR A 5 -2.65 5.41 17.91
C THR A 5 -1.25 5.15 17.64
N ASN A 6 -0.66 4.21 18.31
CA ASN A 6 0.69 4.03 18.06
C ASN A 6 0.99 3.31 16.85
N HIS A 7 2.18 3.31 16.44
CA HIS A 7 2.70 2.72 15.21
C HIS A 7 3.18 1.32 15.53
N ASP A 8 2.21 0.44 15.79
CA ASP A 8 2.54 -0.92 16.19
C ASP A 8 2.57 -1.90 15.03
N TYR A 9 2.31 -1.43 13.82
CA TYR A 9 2.24 -2.32 12.68
C TYR A 9 3.44 -2.06 11.77
N THR A 10 4.40 -2.95 11.78
CA THR A 10 5.61 -2.78 10.99
C THR A 10 5.42 -3.37 9.61
N ARG A 11 5.85 -2.65 8.60
CA ARG A 11 5.86 -3.18 7.25
C ARG A 11 7.26 -2.98 6.67
N ARG A 12 7.62 -3.82 5.72
CA ARG A 12 8.98 -3.85 5.23
C ARG A 12 9.00 -3.86 3.72
N ASN A 13 9.93 -3.12 3.15
CA ASN A 13 10.14 -3.13 1.71
C ASN A 13 11.01 -4.34 1.40
N ARG A 14 10.47 -5.31 0.70
CA ARG A 14 11.17 -6.55 0.44
C ARG A 14 12.35 -6.39 -0.51
N PHE A 15 12.42 -5.27 -1.22
CA PHE A 15 13.52 -5.04 -2.13
C PHE A 15 14.70 -4.37 -1.46
N THR A 16 14.44 -3.44 -0.54
CA THR A 16 15.52 -2.72 0.12
C THR A 16 15.81 -3.26 1.51
N GLY A 17 14.87 -3.96 2.11
CA GLY A 17 15.01 -4.43 3.47
C GLY A 17 14.66 -3.39 4.51
N GLU A 18 14.33 -2.17 4.08
CA GLU A 18 13.96 -1.14 5.02
C GLU A 18 12.56 -1.36 5.56
N SER A 19 12.34 -1.00 6.81
CA SER A 19 11.03 -1.15 7.42
C SER A 19 10.65 0.13 8.12
N ILE A 20 9.37 0.25 8.42
CA ILE A 20 8.84 1.41 9.11
C ILE A 20 7.61 0.97 9.88
N GLU A 21 7.38 1.58 11.03
CA GLU A 21 6.21 1.27 11.83
C GLU A 21 5.06 2.15 11.42
N LEU A 22 3.89 1.56 11.28
CA LEU A 22 2.70 2.24 10.79
C LEU A 22 1.58 2.15 11.79
N THR A 23 0.60 3.02 11.66
CA THR A 23 -0.64 2.88 12.40
C THR A 23 -1.45 1.77 11.76
N LYS A 24 -2.50 1.34 12.44
CA LYS A 24 -3.36 0.29 11.90
C LYS A 24 -3.95 0.71 10.57
N GLU A 25 -4.41 1.96 10.47
CA GLU A 25 -4.99 2.44 9.22
C GLU A 25 -3.96 2.42 8.10
N GLU A 26 -2.75 2.87 8.40
CA GLU A 26 -1.71 2.89 7.39
C GLU A 26 -1.33 1.48 6.95
N ALA A 27 -1.26 0.55 7.90
CA ALA A 27 -0.92 -0.82 7.56
C ALA A 27 -1.99 -1.46 6.68
N GLU A 28 -3.26 -1.18 6.98
CA GLU A 28 -4.34 -1.71 6.17
C GLU A 28 -4.30 -1.16 4.76
N LYS A 29 -4.01 0.13 4.61
CA LYS A 29 -3.92 0.73 3.28
C LYS A 29 -2.72 0.21 2.51
N HIS A 30 -1.62 -0.01 3.22
CA HIS A 30 -0.44 -0.60 2.59
C HIS A 30 -0.76 -1.99 2.03
N ASP A 31 -1.46 -2.79 2.82
CA ASP A 31 -1.78 -4.15 2.39
C ASP A 31 -2.76 -4.13 1.22
N LYS A 32 -3.68 -3.15 1.20
CA LYS A 32 -4.62 -3.03 0.10
C LYS A 32 -3.94 -2.63 -1.21
N ILE A 33 -2.85 -1.88 -1.14
CA ILE A 33 -2.12 -1.53 -2.35
C ILE A 33 -1.67 -2.80 -3.07
N PHE A 34 -1.10 -3.74 -2.32
CA PHE A 34 -0.62 -4.97 -2.93
C PHE A 34 -1.77 -5.88 -3.33
N TYR A 35 -2.88 -5.82 -2.59
CA TYR A 35 -4.07 -6.56 -2.97
C TYR A 35 -4.57 -6.09 -4.33
N HIS A 36 -4.70 -4.79 -4.53
CA HIS A 36 -5.18 -4.26 -5.79
C HIS A 36 -4.16 -4.48 -6.91
N GLU A 37 -2.89 -4.40 -6.59
CA GLU A 37 -1.86 -4.67 -7.59
C GLU A 37 -1.98 -6.10 -8.11
N ALA A 38 -2.16 -7.06 -7.21
CA ALA A 38 -2.28 -8.45 -7.60
C ALA A 38 -3.51 -8.67 -8.46
N LEU A 39 -4.64 -8.07 -8.07
CA LEU A 39 -5.87 -8.22 -8.85
C LEU A 39 -5.77 -7.51 -10.18
N ALA A 40 -5.15 -6.34 -10.22
CA ALA A 40 -5.00 -5.61 -11.47
C ALA A 40 -4.13 -6.40 -12.45
N THR A 41 -3.04 -6.95 -11.94
CA THR A 41 -2.15 -7.75 -12.78
C THR A 41 -2.86 -8.97 -13.33
N LEU A 42 -3.65 -9.63 -12.48
CA LEU A 42 -4.37 -10.81 -12.92
C LEU A 42 -5.41 -10.46 -13.98
N GLU A 43 -6.17 -9.40 -13.77
CA GLU A 43 -7.17 -8.99 -14.74
C GLU A 43 -6.55 -8.57 -16.06
N ASP A 44 -5.45 -7.83 -16.00
CA ASP A 44 -4.78 -7.42 -17.23
C ASP A 44 -4.27 -8.63 -17.99
N LYS A 45 -3.78 -9.63 -17.28
CA LYS A 45 -3.27 -10.83 -17.92
C LYS A 45 -4.38 -11.61 -18.60
N GLU A 46 -5.54 -11.69 -17.96
CA GLU A 46 -6.65 -12.44 -18.53
C GLU A 46 -7.38 -11.68 -19.61
N LEU A 47 -7.57 -10.38 -19.41
CA LEU A 47 -8.32 -9.59 -20.36
C LEU A 47 -7.45 -8.94 -21.40
N GLY A 48 -6.17 -8.79 -21.11
CA GLY A 48 -5.23 -8.22 -22.06
C GLY A 48 -5.45 -6.74 -22.33
N THR A 49 -6.08 -6.04 -21.38
CA THR A 49 -6.43 -4.66 -21.63
C THR A 49 -5.62 -3.63 -20.87
N GLY A 50 -5.07 -3.99 -19.76
CA GLY A 50 -4.38 -3.00 -18.94
C GLY A 50 -5.31 -1.97 -18.33
N GLY A 51 -6.62 -2.22 -18.35
CA GLY A 51 -7.58 -1.25 -17.88
C GLY A 51 -8.32 -1.62 -16.60
N SER A 52 -7.73 -2.44 -15.77
CA SER A 52 -8.40 -2.85 -14.55
C SER A 52 -8.66 -1.67 -13.65
N LYS A 53 -9.83 -1.66 -12.99
CA LYS A 53 -10.15 -0.62 -12.03
C LYS A 53 -9.22 -0.67 -10.84
N HIS A 54 -8.60 -1.78 -10.58
CA HIS A 54 -7.71 -1.92 -9.44
C HIS A 54 -6.49 -1.02 -9.55
N TRP A 55 -6.07 -0.66 -10.78
CA TRP A 55 -4.98 0.29 -10.93
C TRP A 55 -5.37 1.65 -10.37
N GLN A 56 -6.61 2.06 -10.58
CA GLN A 56 -7.08 3.35 -10.07
C GLN A 56 -7.17 3.32 -8.54
N GLU A 57 -7.66 2.21 -7.97
CA GLU A 57 -7.73 2.07 -6.53
C GLU A 57 -6.34 2.10 -5.92
N MET A 58 -5.39 1.44 -6.56
CA MET A 58 -4.03 1.44 -6.09
C MET A 58 -3.44 2.84 -6.12
N ARG A 59 -3.69 3.59 -7.19
CA ARG A 59 -3.19 4.96 -7.29
C ARG A 59 -3.78 5.84 -6.20
N ASN A 60 -5.06 5.66 -5.89
CA ASN A 60 -5.70 6.44 -4.83
C ASN A 60 -5.04 6.16 -3.48
N LEU A 61 -4.67 4.91 -3.23
CA LEU A 61 -4.00 4.56 -1.99
C LEU A 61 -2.58 5.14 -1.93
N LEU A 62 -1.89 5.13 -3.05
CA LEU A 62 -0.55 5.72 -3.11
C LEU A 62 -0.62 7.22 -2.83
N ASP A 63 -1.61 7.90 -3.41
CA ASP A 63 -1.80 9.32 -3.17
C ASP A 63 -2.10 9.59 -1.70
N TRP A 64 -2.89 8.71 -1.09
CA TRP A 64 -3.20 8.84 0.33
C TRP A 64 -1.91 8.83 1.16
N PHE A 65 -1.01 7.90 0.86
CA PHE A 65 0.25 7.82 1.60
C PHE A 65 1.11 9.05 1.36
N MET A 66 1.16 9.53 0.15
CA MET A 66 1.97 10.72 -0.13
C MET A 66 1.47 11.92 0.65
N LYS A 67 0.17 11.99 0.90
CA LYS A 67 -0.40 13.13 1.62
C LYS A 67 -0.37 12.94 3.13
N ASN A 68 -0.50 11.71 3.60
CA ASN A 68 -0.66 11.45 5.01
C ASN A 68 0.58 10.90 5.70
N ASN A 69 1.45 10.24 4.97
CA ASN A 69 2.69 9.72 5.53
C ASN A 69 3.69 9.52 4.41
N ALA A 70 4.26 10.64 3.96
CA ALA A 70 5.20 10.60 2.85
C ALA A 70 6.42 9.76 3.15
N LYS A 71 6.84 9.72 4.42
CA LYS A 71 8.00 8.92 4.78
C LYS A 71 7.73 7.44 4.54
N ALA A 72 6.55 6.97 4.92
CA ALA A 72 6.19 5.59 4.69
C ALA A 72 6.14 5.29 3.19
N TYR A 73 5.63 6.23 2.40
CA TYR A 73 5.61 6.06 0.96
C TYR A 73 7.03 5.87 0.43
N MET A 74 7.96 6.68 0.90
CA MET A 74 9.34 6.59 0.41
C MET A 74 10.03 5.31 0.85
N VAL A 75 9.73 4.84 2.06
CA VAL A 75 10.37 3.62 2.55
C VAL A 75 9.78 2.38 1.90
N LEU A 76 8.46 2.33 1.78
CA LEU A 76 7.78 1.10 1.40
C LEU A 76 7.37 1.04 -0.06
N LEU A 77 7.05 2.16 -0.65
CA LEU A 77 6.36 2.17 -1.93
C LEU A 77 7.11 2.87 -3.05
N ASP A 78 8.20 3.52 -2.72
CA ASP A 78 8.95 4.26 -3.75
C ASP A 78 9.92 3.36 -4.52
#